data_d47ec7e26f6a6e0719d725f65bd3b88a
#
_entry.id   d47ec7e26f6a6e0719d725f65bd3b88a
#
_cell.length_a   1.000
_cell.length_b   1.000
_cell.length_c   1.000
_cell.angle_alpha   90.00
_cell.angle_beta   90.00
_cell.angle_gamma   90.00
#
_symmetry.space_group_name_H-M   'P 1'
#
loop_
_entity.id
_entity.type
_entity.pdbx_description
1 polymer ?
#
loop_
_entity_poly.entity_id
_entity_poly.type
_entity_poly.pdbx_seq_one_letter_code
_entity_poly.pdbx_strand_id
1 'polypeptide(L)'
;MTKSIQGIIALTLSAILVHGFYVILVEPNVALAQALIMQGDTEQQRSIWVILKDFEQEACLILMFWAIYLMAEKFIHITKTNYLFEVDFFKDCDMSSAAISTVVDDLENLKGGIANTPLIRTLKVSLRRFLLSQDIHATAEVIEAECIALGNKNEAENSMIRYLIWAIPSIGFIGTVRGIGQALAQADKALAGDISGMTNSLGVAFNSTLVALFVSMILMFLLYQLQRAQDSLTVSVNDYCQNKVLDPLSRSRLN
;
A
#
# COMPACT_ATOMS: atom_id res chain seq x y z
N MET A 1 5.63 -4.32 -17.46
CA MET A 1 6.78 -3.40 -17.58
C MET A 1 6.45 -1.96 -17.11
N THR A 2 5.36 -1.34 -17.55
CA THR A 2 4.99 0.04 -17.16
C THR A 2 4.81 0.26 -15.65
N LYS A 3 4.12 -0.62 -14.92
CA LYS A 3 3.92 -0.49 -13.47
C LYS A 3 5.22 -0.61 -12.67
N SER A 4 6.14 -1.49 -13.07
CA SER A 4 7.45 -1.62 -12.41
C SER A 4 8.31 -0.35 -12.59
N ILE A 5 8.27 0.24 -13.77
CA ILE A 5 8.99 1.51 -14.05
C ILE A 5 8.39 2.66 -13.24
N GLN A 6 7.07 2.74 -13.14
CA GLN A 6 6.38 3.75 -12.30
C GLN A 6 6.77 3.62 -10.83
N GLY A 7 6.87 2.38 -10.31
CA GLY A 7 7.34 2.15 -8.94
C GLY A 7 8.77 2.63 -8.68
N ILE A 8 9.68 2.43 -9.64
CA ILE A 8 11.08 2.91 -9.54
C ILE A 8 11.13 4.44 -9.62
N ILE A 9 10.37 5.05 -10.54
CA ILE A 9 10.27 6.52 -10.63
C ILE A 9 9.73 7.11 -9.33
N ALA A 10 8.72 6.49 -8.74
CA ALA A 10 8.17 6.93 -7.46
C ALA A 10 9.19 6.82 -6.31
N LEU A 11 10.00 5.76 -6.27
CA LEU A 11 11.08 5.63 -5.29
C LEU A 11 12.12 6.74 -5.45
N THR A 12 12.58 7.00 -6.69
CA THR A 12 13.55 8.07 -6.96
C THR A 12 13.00 9.45 -6.62
N LEU A 13 11.71 9.69 -6.93
CA LEU A 13 11.04 10.94 -6.56
C LEU A 13 10.92 11.10 -5.04
N SER A 14 10.56 10.03 -4.33
CA SER A 14 10.51 10.01 -2.86
C SER A 14 11.88 10.29 -2.25
N ALA A 15 12.95 9.70 -2.81
CA ALA A 15 14.31 9.94 -2.35
C ALA A 15 14.73 11.40 -2.55
N ILE A 16 14.46 11.99 -3.72
CA ILE A 16 14.77 13.40 -4.00
C ILE A 16 13.98 14.34 -3.06
N LEU A 17 12.70 14.07 -2.85
CA LEU A 17 11.84 14.89 -2.00
C LEU A 17 12.30 14.85 -0.55
N VAL A 18 12.56 13.65 -0.01
CA VAL A 18 12.97 13.47 1.39
C VAL A 18 14.38 14.03 1.59
N HIS A 19 15.32 13.73 0.68
CA HIS A 19 16.68 14.28 0.76
C HIS A 19 16.67 15.82 0.68
N GLY A 20 15.87 16.40 -0.22
CA GLY A 20 15.67 17.84 -0.28
C GLY A 20 15.09 18.43 1.02
N PHE A 21 14.13 17.74 1.64
CA PHE A 21 13.62 18.11 2.96
C PHE A 21 14.72 18.08 4.03
N TYR A 22 15.60 17.07 4.00
CA TYR A 22 16.72 16.97 4.93
C TYR A 22 17.71 18.12 4.77
N VAL A 23 18.16 18.39 3.58
CA VAL A 23 19.15 19.46 3.30
C VAL A 23 18.59 20.84 3.60
N ILE A 24 17.32 21.11 3.29
CA ILE A 24 16.73 22.45 3.41
C ILE A 24 16.21 22.73 4.82
N LEU A 25 15.66 21.71 5.51
CA LEU A 25 14.98 21.92 6.78
C LEU A 25 15.65 21.20 7.96
N VAL A 26 16.03 19.93 7.81
CA VAL A 26 16.53 19.14 8.94
C VAL A 26 17.93 19.61 9.32
N GLU A 27 18.89 19.61 8.39
CA GLU A 27 20.29 19.95 8.68
C GLU A 27 20.48 21.35 9.29
N PRO A 28 19.85 22.44 8.77
CA PRO A 28 20.01 23.77 9.36
C PRO A 28 19.44 23.84 10.78
N ASN A 29 18.27 23.21 11.02
CA ASN A 29 17.66 23.21 12.35
C ASN A 29 18.42 22.32 13.34
N VAL A 30 19.05 21.25 12.90
CA VAL A 30 19.95 20.43 13.72
C VAL A 30 21.18 21.24 14.13
N ALA A 31 21.78 21.98 13.20
CA ALA A 31 22.93 22.84 13.49
C ALA A 31 22.60 23.91 14.54
N LEU A 32 21.40 24.54 14.41
CA LEU A 32 20.90 25.50 15.37
C LEU A 32 20.68 24.86 16.75
N ALA A 33 19.99 23.70 16.80
CA ALA A 33 19.72 22.98 18.06
C ALA A 33 21.02 22.57 18.75
N GLN A 34 22.01 22.09 18.02
CA GLN A 34 23.34 21.73 18.56
C GLN A 34 24.07 22.93 19.16
N ALA A 35 24.02 24.10 18.49
CA ALA A 35 24.60 25.33 19.01
C ALA A 35 23.96 25.76 20.33
N LEU A 36 22.64 25.63 20.47
CA LEU A 36 21.90 25.93 21.71
C LEU A 36 22.21 24.94 22.84
N ILE A 37 22.35 23.65 22.52
CA ILE A 37 22.78 22.62 23.48
C ILE A 37 24.16 22.94 24.05
N MET A 38 25.11 23.40 23.21
CA MET A 38 26.44 23.82 23.67
C MET A 38 26.40 25.04 24.59
N GLN A 39 25.35 25.86 24.53
CA GLN A 39 25.11 27.00 25.42
C GLN A 39 24.39 26.62 26.72
N GLY A 40 24.10 25.32 26.93
CA GLY A 40 23.50 24.79 28.14
C GLY A 40 21.96 24.56 28.08
N ASP A 41 21.34 24.76 26.91
CA ASP A 41 19.92 24.48 26.73
C ASP A 41 19.70 22.97 26.48
N THR A 42 19.39 22.23 27.54
CA THR A 42 19.16 20.78 27.49
C THR A 42 17.81 20.39 26.90
N GLU A 43 16.84 21.31 26.79
CA GLU A 43 15.53 21.01 26.17
C GLU A 43 15.66 20.72 24.68
N GLN A 44 16.64 21.34 24.01
CA GLN A 44 16.90 21.13 22.58
C GLN A 44 17.35 19.70 22.24
N GLN A 45 17.81 18.89 23.20
CA GLN A 45 18.13 17.47 23.00
C GLN A 45 16.88 16.65 22.62
N ARG A 46 15.67 17.12 22.96
CA ARG A 46 14.38 16.50 22.61
C ARG A 46 13.75 17.09 21.36
N SER A 47 14.44 17.99 20.68
CA SER A 47 13.94 18.60 19.45
C SER A 47 13.70 17.52 18.39
N ILE A 48 12.56 17.62 17.66
CA ILE A 48 12.22 16.71 16.56
C ILE A 48 13.31 16.67 15.47
N TRP A 49 14.03 17.78 15.27
CA TRP A 49 15.14 17.87 14.33
C TRP A 49 16.32 16.99 14.73
N VAL A 50 16.63 16.96 16.04
CA VAL A 50 17.69 16.10 16.59
C VAL A 50 17.28 14.62 16.53
N ILE A 51 15.98 14.32 16.65
CA ILE A 51 15.46 12.96 16.51
C ILE A 51 15.58 12.47 15.07
N LEU A 52 15.37 13.34 14.08
CA LEU A 52 15.35 12.99 12.66
C LEU A 52 16.71 13.12 11.95
N LYS A 53 17.78 13.45 12.65
CA LYS A 53 19.05 13.90 12.03
C LYS A 53 19.85 12.84 11.29
N ASP A 54 19.67 11.56 11.62
CA ASP A 54 20.53 10.48 11.14
C ASP A 54 19.98 9.85 9.84
N PHE A 55 20.88 9.23 9.06
CA PHE A 55 20.54 8.69 7.75
C PHE A 55 19.52 7.53 7.79
N GLU A 56 19.46 6.81 8.91
CA GLU A 56 18.48 5.72 9.09
C GLU A 56 17.05 6.27 9.08
N GLN A 57 16.82 7.41 9.72
CA GLN A 57 15.51 8.06 9.70
C GLN A 57 15.18 8.59 8.30
N GLU A 58 16.15 9.15 7.60
CA GLU A 58 15.99 9.58 6.21
C GLU A 58 15.59 8.38 5.33
N ALA A 59 16.30 7.26 5.43
CA ALA A 59 15.98 6.04 4.70
C ALA A 59 14.57 5.52 5.04
N CYS A 60 14.17 5.53 6.31
CA CYS A 60 12.83 5.14 6.74
C CYS A 60 11.74 6.03 6.13
N LEU A 61 11.95 7.35 6.06
CA LEU A 61 11.01 8.30 5.47
C LEU A 61 10.93 8.12 3.95
N ILE A 62 12.03 7.88 3.25
CA ILE A 62 12.02 7.56 1.81
C ILE A 62 11.14 6.34 1.54
N LEU A 63 11.35 5.26 2.28
CA LEU A 63 10.58 4.03 2.14
C LEU A 63 9.10 4.23 2.54
N MET A 64 8.83 5.07 3.54
CA MET A 64 7.48 5.45 3.94
C MET A 64 6.72 6.12 2.80
N PHE A 65 7.28 7.17 2.19
CA PHE A 65 6.61 7.87 1.10
C PHE A 65 6.42 6.98 -0.12
N TRP A 66 7.39 6.12 -0.41
CA TRP A 66 7.25 5.14 -1.48
C TRP A 66 6.13 4.12 -1.21
N ALA A 67 6.05 3.57 0.00
CA ALA A 67 4.98 2.67 0.40
C ALA A 67 3.59 3.34 0.34
N ILE A 68 3.49 4.60 0.80
CA ILE A 68 2.26 5.40 0.71
C ILE A 68 1.84 5.59 -0.75
N TYR A 69 2.77 5.90 -1.65
CA TYR A 69 2.49 6.01 -3.08
C TYR A 69 1.91 4.72 -3.65
N LEU A 70 2.55 3.56 -3.36
CA LEU A 70 2.08 2.25 -3.83
C LEU A 70 0.68 1.90 -3.32
N MET A 71 0.37 2.26 -2.07
CA MET A 71 -0.97 2.06 -1.48
C MET A 71 -2.00 3.00 -2.08
N ALA A 72 -1.64 4.28 -2.26
CA ALA A 72 -2.53 5.30 -2.80
C ALA A 72 -2.93 5.00 -4.25
N GLU A 73 -2.00 4.55 -5.11
CA GLU A 73 -2.30 4.14 -6.49
C GLU A 73 -3.41 3.08 -6.52
N LYS A 74 -3.27 2.04 -5.68
CA LYS A 74 -4.25 0.95 -5.59
C LYS A 74 -5.60 1.43 -5.04
N PHE A 75 -5.58 2.21 -3.97
CA PHE A 75 -6.79 2.73 -3.34
C PHE A 75 -7.59 3.65 -4.29
N ILE A 76 -6.89 4.54 -5.00
CA ILE A 76 -7.51 5.42 -6.02
C ILE A 76 -8.12 4.59 -7.15
N HIS A 77 -7.45 3.51 -7.58
CA HIS A 77 -7.97 2.64 -8.62
C HIS A 77 -9.29 1.97 -8.19
N ILE A 78 -9.36 1.46 -6.95
CA ILE A 78 -10.59 0.86 -6.39
C ILE A 78 -11.71 1.90 -6.36
N THR A 79 -11.44 3.09 -5.79
CA THR A 79 -12.45 4.14 -5.64
C THR A 79 -12.99 4.62 -6.99
N LYS A 80 -12.11 4.76 -7.99
CA LYS A 80 -12.50 5.17 -9.35
C LYS A 80 -13.37 4.15 -10.09
N THR A 81 -13.38 2.90 -9.67
CA THR A 81 -14.16 1.84 -10.32
C THR A 81 -15.47 1.52 -9.59
N ASN A 82 -15.67 2.09 -8.40
CA ASN A 82 -16.84 1.80 -7.56
C ASN A 82 -18.19 2.16 -8.22
N TYR A 83 -18.23 3.20 -9.07
CA TYR A 83 -19.47 3.58 -9.77
C TYR A 83 -20.00 2.49 -10.72
N LEU A 84 -19.15 1.54 -11.16
CA LEU A 84 -19.56 0.46 -12.05
C LEU A 84 -20.57 -0.50 -11.41
N PHE A 85 -20.63 -0.57 -10.08
CA PHE A 85 -21.62 -1.38 -9.37
C PHE A 85 -23.02 -0.76 -9.37
N GLU A 86 -23.14 0.53 -9.68
CA GLU A 86 -24.42 1.24 -9.84
C GLU A 86 -24.97 1.09 -11.27
N VAL A 87 -24.12 0.70 -12.23
CA VAL A 87 -24.52 0.51 -13.63
C VAL A 87 -25.19 -0.84 -13.79
N ASP A 88 -26.39 -0.86 -14.37
CA ASP A 88 -27.06 -2.10 -14.74
C ASP A 88 -26.72 -2.50 -16.18
N PHE A 89 -25.80 -3.45 -16.32
CA PHE A 89 -25.38 -3.97 -17.63
C PHE A 89 -26.41 -4.93 -18.26
N PHE A 90 -27.45 -5.32 -17.51
CA PHE A 90 -28.50 -6.25 -17.94
C PHE A 90 -29.85 -5.56 -18.13
N LYS A 91 -29.86 -4.24 -18.20
CA LYS A 91 -31.08 -3.48 -18.40
C LYS A 91 -31.74 -3.94 -19.72
N ASP A 92 -33.02 -4.31 -19.61
CA ASP A 92 -33.82 -4.82 -20.75
C ASP A 92 -33.32 -6.16 -21.35
N CYS A 93 -32.47 -6.93 -20.62
CA CYS A 93 -32.03 -8.24 -21.04
C CYS A 93 -33.01 -9.33 -20.54
N ASP A 94 -33.57 -10.11 -21.47
CA ASP A 94 -34.49 -11.21 -21.16
C ASP A 94 -33.78 -12.52 -20.73
N MET A 95 -32.48 -12.48 -20.50
CA MET A 95 -31.60 -13.63 -20.14
C MET A 95 -31.61 -14.76 -21.18
N SER A 96 -32.08 -14.52 -22.42
CA SER A 96 -31.90 -15.47 -23.51
C SER A 96 -30.44 -15.53 -23.95
N SER A 97 -30.03 -16.66 -24.53
CA SER A 97 -28.67 -16.81 -25.03
C SER A 97 -28.26 -15.73 -26.07
N ALA A 98 -29.22 -15.27 -26.86
CA ALA A 98 -28.98 -14.19 -27.83
C ALA A 98 -28.75 -12.83 -27.13
N ALA A 99 -29.58 -12.49 -26.14
CA ALA A 99 -29.44 -11.25 -25.37
C ALA A 99 -28.13 -11.25 -24.55
N ILE A 100 -27.78 -12.37 -23.92
CA ILE A 100 -26.50 -12.51 -23.19
C ILE A 100 -25.30 -12.38 -24.12
N SER A 101 -25.36 -12.92 -25.37
CA SER A 101 -24.30 -12.72 -26.35
C SER A 101 -24.09 -11.24 -26.67
N THR A 102 -25.18 -10.49 -26.84
CA THR A 102 -25.09 -9.03 -27.08
C THR A 102 -24.43 -8.32 -25.89
N VAL A 103 -24.80 -8.65 -24.65
CA VAL A 103 -24.17 -8.07 -23.46
C VAL A 103 -22.66 -8.40 -23.41
N VAL A 104 -22.26 -9.63 -23.76
CA VAL A 104 -20.84 -9.99 -23.83
C VAL A 104 -20.11 -9.17 -24.87
N ASP A 105 -20.68 -8.99 -26.07
CA ASP A 105 -20.11 -8.17 -27.14
C ASP A 105 -19.98 -6.70 -26.71
N ASP A 106 -20.98 -6.15 -26.01
CA ASP A 106 -20.93 -4.80 -25.47
C ASP A 106 -19.82 -4.65 -24.42
N LEU A 107 -19.68 -5.62 -23.50
CA LEU A 107 -18.63 -5.64 -22.50
C LEU A 107 -17.22 -5.78 -23.14
N GLU A 108 -17.10 -6.47 -24.27
CA GLU A 108 -15.84 -6.59 -25.01
C GLU A 108 -15.47 -5.30 -25.75
N ASN A 109 -16.46 -4.57 -26.24
CA ASN A 109 -16.27 -3.31 -26.93
C ASN A 109 -15.95 -2.13 -25.99
N LEU A 110 -16.02 -2.33 -24.65
CA LEU A 110 -15.62 -1.32 -23.68
C LEU A 110 -14.14 -0.97 -23.85
N LYS A 111 -13.85 0.31 -24.00
CA LYS A 111 -12.49 0.83 -24.22
C LYS A 111 -11.85 1.34 -22.93
N GLY A 112 -10.50 1.30 -22.90
CA GLY A 112 -9.72 1.91 -21.83
C GLY A 112 -9.63 1.08 -20.55
N GLY A 113 -9.42 1.75 -19.41
CA GLY A 113 -9.20 1.11 -18.11
C GLY A 113 -10.40 0.33 -17.57
N ILE A 114 -11.63 0.67 -18.03
CA ILE A 114 -12.89 0.04 -17.59
C ILE A 114 -12.94 -1.44 -18.02
N ALA A 115 -12.49 -1.76 -19.22
CA ALA A 115 -12.50 -3.12 -19.79
C ALA A 115 -11.72 -4.14 -18.92
N ASN A 116 -10.74 -3.66 -18.13
CA ASN A 116 -9.87 -4.48 -17.29
C ASN A 116 -10.22 -4.43 -15.81
N THR A 117 -11.36 -3.84 -15.44
CA THR A 117 -11.81 -3.81 -14.04
C THR A 117 -12.24 -5.22 -13.58
N PRO A 118 -12.12 -5.53 -12.29
CA PRO A 118 -12.49 -6.84 -11.77
C PRO A 118 -13.93 -7.24 -12.12
N LEU A 119 -14.90 -6.34 -11.95
CA LEU A 119 -16.30 -6.59 -12.27
C LEU A 119 -16.50 -6.99 -13.74
N ILE A 120 -16.00 -6.17 -14.67
CA ILE A 120 -16.18 -6.42 -16.12
C ILE A 120 -15.49 -7.72 -16.54
N ARG A 121 -14.32 -8.01 -15.97
CA ARG A 121 -13.60 -9.26 -16.23
C ARG A 121 -14.42 -10.48 -15.76
N THR A 122 -14.92 -10.45 -14.53
CA THR A 122 -15.72 -11.54 -13.96
C THR A 122 -17.00 -11.74 -14.77
N LEU A 123 -17.70 -10.66 -15.13
CA LEU A 123 -18.89 -10.73 -15.98
C LEU A 123 -18.59 -11.38 -17.35
N LYS A 124 -17.54 -10.95 -18.04
CA LYS A 124 -17.18 -11.52 -19.35
C LYS A 124 -16.91 -13.02 -19.26
N VAL A 125 -16.11 -13.44 -18.27
CA VAL A 125 -15.74 -14.86 -18.13
C VAL A 125 -16.94 -15.72 -17.75
N SER A 126 -17.75 -15.27 -16.80
CA SER A 126 -18.94 -16.01 -16.33
C SER A 126 -20.04 -16.11 -17.41
N LEU A 127 -20.33 -15.02 -18.13
CA LEU A 127 -21.33 -15.03 -19.21
C LEU A 127 -20.87 -15.90 -20.39
N ARG A 128 -19.61 -15.85 -20.79
CA ARG A 128 -19.05 -16.76 -21.81
C ARG A 128 -19.17 -18.22 -21.38
N ARG A 129 -18.86 -18.52 -20.09
CA ARG A 129 -19.04 -19.87 -19.57
C ARG A 129 -20.49 -20.33 -19.65
N PHE A 130 -21.44 -19.46 -19.29
CA PHE A 130 -22.84 -19.76 -19.41
C PHE A 130 -23.27 -20.03 -20.86
N LEU A 131 -22.87 -19.20 -21.82
CA LEU A 131 -23.17 -19.40 -23.24
C LEU A 131 -22.67 -20.75 -23.77
N LEU A 132 -21.52 -21.22 -23.29
CA LEU A 132 -20.92 -22.50 -23.72
C LEU A 132 -21.55 -23.71 -23.05
N SER A 133 -21.84 -23.64 -21.75
CA SER A 133 -22.29 -24.80 -20.98
C SER A 133 -23.80 -24.86 -20.78
N GLN A 134 -24.50 -23.70 -20.88
CA GLN A 134 -25.90 -23.54 -20.49
C GLN A 134 -26.16 -24.05 -19.06
N ASP A 135 -25.16 -24.02 -18.18
CA ASP A 135 -25.22 -24.53 -16.82
C ASP A 135 -24.94 -23.39 -15.82
N ILE A 136 -25.92 -23.18 -14.93
CA ILE A 136 -25.86 -22.14 -13.89
C ILE A 136 -24.81 -22.52 -12.81
N HIS A 137 -24.69 -23.81 -12.46
CA HIS A 137 -23.70 -24.26 -11.47
C HIS A 137 -22.28 -24.03 -11.99
N ALA A 138 -22.00 -24.42 -13.24
CA ALA A 138 -20.70 -24.15 -13.86
C ALA A 138 -20.39 -22.65 -13.99
N THR A 139 -21.43 -21.80 -14.11
CA THR A 139 -21.27 -20.35 -14.13
C THR A 139 -20.96 -19.81 -12.74
N ALA A 140 -21.63 -20.31 -11.69
CA ALA A 140 -21.37 -19.93 -10.31
C ALA A 140 -19.95 -20.31 -9.87
N GLU A 141 -19.48 -21.51 -10.22
CA GLU A 141 -18.09 -21.95 -9.96
C GLU A 141 -17.05 -21.00 -10.57
N VAL A 142 -17.32 -20.51 -11.78
CA VAL A 142 -16.41 -19.55 -12.45
C VAL A 142 -16.40 -18.20 -11.75
N ILE A 143 -17.56 -17.69 -11.30
CA ILE A 143 -17.65 -16.45 -10.53
C ILE A 143 -16.83 -16.58 -9.25
N GLU A 144 -17.00 -17.68 -8.51
CA GLU A 144 -16.24 -17.93 -7.28
C GLU A 144 -14.73 -18.02 -7.56
N ALA A 145 -14.34 -18.75 -8.60
CA ALA A 145 -12.93 -18.87 -9.01
C ALA A 145 -12.30 -17.51 -9.37
N GLU A 146 -13.03 -16.64 -10.09
CA GLU A 146 -12.55 -15.28 -10.42
C GLU A 146 -12.45 -14.39 -9.17
N CYS A 147 -13.37 -14.51 -8.21
CA CYS A 147 -13.30 -13.81 -6.93
C CYS A 147 -12.09 -14.27 -6.09
N ILE A 148 -11.82 -15.58 -6.01
CA ILE A 148 -10.64 -16.13 -5.35
C ILE A 148 -9.36 -15.65 -6.05
N ALA A 149 -9.32 -15.68 -7.38
CA ALA A 149 -8.18 -15.21 -8.15
C ALA A 149 -7.92 -13.71 -7.94
N LEU A 150 -8.97 -12.90 -7.79
CA LEU A 150 -8.87 -11.48 -7.46
C LEU A 150 -8.24 -11.27 -6.08
N GLY A 151 -8.68 -12.00 -5.06
CA GLY A 151 -8.12 -11.98 -3.71
C GLY A 151 -6.63 -12.34 -3.72
N ASN A 152 -6.26 -13.45 -4.35
CA ASN A 152 -4.87 -13.89 -4.47
C ASN A 152 -3.99 -12.87 -5.20
N LYS A 153 -4.52 -12.25 -6.26
CA LYS A 153 -3.83 -11.18 -6.97
C LYS A 153 -3.58 -9.97 -6.07
N ASN A 154 -4.57 -9.52 -5.32
CA ASN A 154 -4.44 -8.40 -4.39
C ASN A 154 -3.38 -8.71 -3.32
N GLU A 155 -3.39 -9.91 -2.77
CA GLU A 155 -2.41 -10.35 -1.79
C GLU A 155 -0.97 -10.39 -2.38
N ALA A 156 -0.79 -10.95 -3.56
CA ALA A 156 0.48 -10.97 -4.25
C ALA A 156 0.99 -9.54 -4.56
N GLU A 157 0.11 -8.66 -5.01
CA GLU A 157 0.46 -7.26 -5.27
C GLU A 157 0.78 -6.46 -4.00
N ASN A 158 0.27 -6.84 -2.83
CA ASN A 158 0.58 -6.21 -1.55
C ASN A 158 1.88 -6.72 -0.93
N SER A 159 2.49 -7.77 -1.46
CA SER A 159 3.70 -8.39 -0.92
C SER A 159 4.87 -7.40 -0.79
N MET A 160 5.06 -6.52 -1.79
CA MET A 160 6.11 -5.50 -1.74
C MET A 160 5.87 -4.47 -0.63
N ILE A 161 4.61 -4.06 -0.41
CA ILE A 161 4.26 -3.13 0.67
C ILE A 161 4.54 -3.79 2.03
N ARG A 162 4.17 -5.06 2.21
CA ARG A 162 4.50 -5.83 3.42
C ARG A 162 6.01 -5.92 3.64
N TYR A 163 6.77 -6.16 2.59
CA TYR A 163 8.23 -6.17 2.68
C TYR A 163 8.78 -4.83 3.20
N LEU A 164 8.29 -3.69 2.69
CA LEU A 164 8.71 -2.37 3.15
C LEU A 164 8.37 -2.14 4.64
N ILE A 165 7.18 -2.54 5.07
CA ILE A 165 6.75 -2.46 6.47
C ILE A 165 7.69 -3.25 7.40
N TRP A 166 8.24 -4.37 6.94
CA TRP A 166 9.23 -5.16 7.68
C TRP A 166 10.66 -4.61 7.57
N ALA A 167 11.02 -4.03 6.43
CA ALA A 167 12.35 -3.48 6.20
C ALA A 167 12.62 -2.23 7.06
N ILE A 168 11.61 -1.36 7.25
CA ILE A 168 11.75 -0.11 8.00
C ILE A 168 12.20 -0.35 9.45
N PRO A 169 11.56 -1.21 10.28
CA PRO A 169 12.06 -1.54 11.61
C PRO A 169 13.47 -2.14 11.62
N SER A 170 13.82 -2.91 10.58
CA SER A 170 15.16 -3.48 10.44
C SER A 170 16.23 -2.40 10.26
N ILE A 171 15.93 -1.34 9.51
CA ILE A 171 16.81 -0.16 9.35
C ILE A 171 16.95 0.55 10.70
N GLY A 172 15.85 0.76 11.44
CA GLY A 172 15.89 1.33 12.78
C GLY A 172 16.76 0.52 13.73
N PHE A 173 16.69 -0.81 13.67
CA PHE A 173 17.52 -1.69 14.46
C PHE A 173 19.02 -1.59 14.10
N ILE A 174 19.36 -1.43 12.82
CA ILE A 174 20.73 -1.14 12.38
C ILE A 174 21.25 0.15 13.04
N GLY A 175 20.43 1.20 13.08
CA GLY A 175 20.75 2.45 13.76
C GLY A 175 21.00 2.26 15.26
N THR A 176 20.22 1.39 15.92
CA THR A 176 20.44 1.04 17.34
C THR A 176 21.79 0.37 17.55
N VAL A 177 22.12 -0.63 16.73
CA VAL A 177 23.41 -1.35 16.84
C VAL A 177 24.58 -0.40 16.59
N ARG A 178 24.48 0.47 15.57
CA ARG A 178 25.47 1.50 15.27
C ARG A 178 25.66 2.46 16.45
N GLY A 179 24.56 2.99 16.98
CA GLY A 179 24.61 3.96 18.08
C GLY A 179 25.18 3.37 19.38
N ILE A 180 24.81 2.13 19.72
CA ILE A 180 25.40 1.44 20.88
C ILE A 180 26.90 1.18 20.66
N GLY A 181 27.31 0.74 19.45
CA GLY A 181 28.72 0.55 19.11
C GLY A 181 29.53 1.84 19.25
N GLN A 182 28.99 2.96 18.81
CA GLN A 182 29.61 4.29 18.97
C GLN A 182 29.69 4.72 20.45
N ALA A 183 28.65 4.42 21.24
CA ALA A 183 28.66 4.71 22.67
C ALA A 183 29.77 3.92 23.42
N LEU A 184 29.89 2.61 23.13
CA LEU A 184 30.92 1.76 23.71
C LEU A 184 32.34 2.20 23.32
N ALA A 185 32.54 2.67 22.09
CA ALA A 185 33.83 3.21 21.63
C ALA A 185 34.27 4.48 22.41
N GLN A 186 33.36 5.09 23.16
CA GLN A 186 33.63 6.29 23.98
C GLN A 186 33.73 5.98 25.49
N ALA A 187 33.76 4.69 25.85
CA ALA A 187 33.79 4.26 27.26
C ALA A 187 34.98 4.84 28.04
N ASP A 188 36.17 4.91 27.43
CA ASP A 188 37.35 5.46 28.08
C ASP A 188 37.20 6.95 28.43
N LYS A 189 36.55 7.73 27.56
CA LYS A 189 36.25 9.15 27.84
C LYS A 189 35.23 9.29 28.96
N ALA A 190 34.22 8.41 28.98
CA ALA A 190 33.21 8.38 30.04
C ALA A 190 33.84 8.05 31.40
N LEU A 191 34.79 7.13 31.45
CA LEU A 191 35.58 6.82 32.68
C LEU A 191 36.45 8.00 33.12
N ALA A 192 36.90 8.84 32.19
CA ALA A 192 37.61 10.08 32.48
C ALA A 192 36.72 11.24 32.91
N GLY A 193 35.38 11.03 33.00
CA GLY A 193 34.39 12.01 33.44
C GLY A 193 33.61 12.71 32.31
N ASP A 194 33.92 12.49 31.01
CA ASP A 194 33.16 13.02 29.88
C ASP A 194 32.22 11.97 29.30
N ILE A 195 30.96 12.00 29.75
CA ILE A 195 29.90 11.09 29.33
C ILE A 195 29.09 11.64 28.13
N SER A 196 29.35 12.88 27.69
CA SER A 196 28.53 13.60 26.74
C SER A 196 28.41 12.88 25.39
N GLY A 197 29.53 12.46 24.82
CA GLY A 197 29.56 11.75 23.55
C GLY A 197 28.90 10.37 23.60
N MET A 198 29.07 9.65 24.71
CA MET A 198 28.41 8.35 24.92
C MET A 198 26.89 8.51 25.01
N THR A 199 26.42 9.49 25.78
CA THR A 199 24.96 9.79 25.90
C THR A 199 24.36 10.20 24.56
N ASN A 200 25.05 11.01 23.77
CA ASN A 200 24.57 11.40 22.44
C ASN A 200 24.46 10.18 21.50
N SER A 201 25.44 9.28 21.52
CA SER A 201 25.41 8.06 20.70
C SER A 201 24.28 7.11 21.10
N LEU A 202 23.97 6.99 22.39
CA LEU A 202 22.79 6.26 22.86
C LEU A 202 21.49 6.93 22.41
N GLY A 203 21.44 8.27 22.38
CA GLY A 203 20.31 9.02 21.82
C GLY A 203 20.05 8.67 20.35
N VAL A 204 21.11 8.58 19.54
CA VAL A 204 21.00 8.13 18.12
C VAL A 204 20.40 6.73 18.05
N ALA A 205 20.87 5.78 18.88
CA ALA A 205 20.36 4.43 18.91
C ALA A 205 18.85 4.38 19.16
N PHE A 206 18.39 5.07 20.19
CA PHE A 206 16.96 5.06 20.55
C PHE A 206 16.10 5.79 19.53
N ASN A 207 16.53 6.95 19.03
CA ASN A 207 15.79 7.74 18.06
C ASN A 207 15.59 6.99 16.75
N SER A 208 16.59 6.26 16.26
CA SER A 208 16.49 5.48 15.02
C SER A 208 15.39 4.42 15.11
N THR A 209 15.33 3.68 16.20
CA THR A 209 14.29 2.66 16.40
C THR A 209 12.92 3.28 16.63
N LEU A 210 12.84 4.38 17.41
CA LEU A 210 11.57 5.06 17.68
C LEU A 210 10.90 5.53 16.38
N VAL A 211 11.63 6.22 15.51
CA VAL A 211 11.11 6.72 14.24
C VAL A 211 10.70 5.55 13.33
N ALA A 212 11.55 4.52 13.21
CA ALA A 212 11.26 3.37 12.37
C ALA A 212 10.00 2.61 12.81
N LEU A 213 9.81 2.39 14.11
CA LEU A 213 8.63 1.72 14.65
C LEU A 213 7.37 2.58 14.45
N PHE A 214 7.46 3.89 14.68
CA PHE A 214 6.32 4.79 14.47
C PHE A 214 5.88 4.83 13.00
N VAL A 215 6.83 4.92 12.07
CA VAL A 215 6.57 4.87 10.63
C VAL A 215 5.94 3.54 10.24
N SER A 216 6.48 2.42 10.72
CA SER A 216 5.95 1.09 10.43
C SER A 216 4.51 0.92 10.94
N MET A 217 4.18 1.46 12.11
CA MET A 217 2.82 1.43 12.67
C MET A 217 1.82 2.17 11.79
N ILE A 218 2.19 3.36 11.29
CA ILE A 218 1.34 4.13 10.36
C ILE A 218 1.12 3.34 9.06
N LEU A 219 2.18 2.79 8.47
CA LEU A 219 2.09 2.02 7.23
C LEU A 219 1.25 0.75 7.40
N MET A 220 1.36 0.09 8.54
CA MET A 220 0.56 -1.10 8.86
C MET A 220 -0.95 -0.76 8.93
N PHE A 221 -1.29 0.37 9.54
CA PHE A 221 -2.67 0.87 9.57
C PHE A 221 -3.18 1.19 8.15
N LEU A 222 -2.37 1.87 7.32
CA LEU A 222 -2.75 2.20 5.94
C LEU A 222 -2.92 0.94 5.08
N LEU A 223 -2.04 -0.05 5.24
CA LEU A 223 -2.16 -1.33 4.55
C LEU A 223 -3.46 -2.07 4.95
N TYR A 224 -3.81 -2.06 6.23
CA TYR A 224 -5.05 -2.64 6.71
C TYR A 224 -6.28 -1.98 6.05
N GLN A 225 -6.30 -0.65 5.93
CA GLN A 225 -7.40 0.06 5.24
C GLN A 225 -7.46 -0.29 3.74
N LEU A 226 -6.30 -0.41 3.09
CA LEU A 226 -6.24 -0.85 1.69
C LEU A 226 -6.79 -2.28 1.52
N GLN A 227 -6.37 -3.23 2.36
CA GLN A 227 -6.84 -4.61 2.32
C GLN A 227 -8.36 -4.68 2.52
N ARG A 228 -8.89 -3.93 3.51
CA ARG A 228 -10.34 -3.84 3.73
C ARG A 228 -11.09 -3.33 2.49
N ALA A 229 -10.54 -2.34 1.78
CA ALA A 229 -11.15 -1.83 0.54
C ALA A 229 -11.09 -2.87 -0.59
N GLN A 230 -10.00 -3.65 -0.69
CA GLN A 230 -9.83 -4.73 -1.66
C GLN A 230 -10.81 -5.89 -1.39
N ASP A 231 -10.98 -6.27 -0.14
CA ASP A 231 -11.92 -7.32 0.27
C ASP A 231 -13.37 -6.89 0.00
N SER A 232 -13.72 -5.65 0.34
CA SER A 232 -15.03 -5.06 0.02
C SER A 232 -15.31 -5.06 -1.48
N LEU A 233 -14.31 -4.72 -2.32
CA LEU A 233 -14.44 -4.80 -3.77
C LEU A 233 -14.74 -6.23 -4.24
N THR A 234 -14.05 -7.23 -3.69
CA THR A 234 -14.26 -8.65 -4.05
C THR A 234 -15.66 -9.11 -3.68
N VAL A 235 -16.15 -8.73 -2.49
CA VAL A 235 -17.52 -9.02 -2.06
C VAL A 235 -18.52 -8.33 -2.99
N SER A 236 -18.33 -7.06 -3.33
CA SER A 236 -19.22 -6.33 -4.23
C SER A 236 -19.28 -6.94 -5.64
N VAL A 237 -18.16 -7.47 -6.15
CA VAL A 237 -18.14 -8.22 -7.44
C VAL A 237 -18.98 -9.49 -7.34
N ASN A 238 -18.81 -10.25 -6.28
CA ASN A 238 -19.60 -11.48 -6.05
C ASN A 238 -21.10 -11.17 -5.94
N ASP A 239 -21.47 -10.19 -5.12
CA ASP A 239 -22.87 -9.78 -4.91
C ASP A 239 -23.52 -9.27 -6.19
N TYR A 240 -22.78 -8.49 -6.99
CA TYR A 240 -23.29 -8.03 -8.30
C TYR A 240 -23.54 -9.22 -9.22
N CYS A 241 -22.60 -10.15 -9.34
CA CYS A 241 -22.77 -11.33 -10.18
C CYS A 241 -23.90 -12.24 -9.67
N GLN A 242 -24.05 -12.41 -8.37
CA GLN A 242 -25.17 -13.15 -7.79
C GLN A 242 -26.51 -12.53 -8.17
N ASN A 243 -26.69 -11.23 -7.90
CA ASN A 243 -27.98 -10.54 -8.06
C ASN A 243 -28.32 -10.28 -9.53
N LYS A 244 -27.34 -10.01 -10.40
CA LYS A 244 -27.57 -9.58 -11.79
C LYS A 244 -27.36 -10.67 -12.83
N VAL A 245 -26.67 -11.78 -12.47
CA VAL A 245 -26.42 -12.91 -13.36
C VAL A 245 -27.12 -14.17 -12.88
N LEU A 246 -26.73 -14.71 -11.72
CA LEU A 246 -27.20 -16.03 -11.29
C LEU A 246 -28.70 -16.06 -10.93
N ASP A 247 -29.20 -15.08 -10.18
CA ASP A 247 -30.60 -15.02 -9.79
C ASP A 247 -31.55 -14.87 -11.00
N PRO A 248 -31.31 -13.94 -11.96
CA PRO A 248 -32.16 -13.86 -13.14
C PRO A 248 -32.10 -15.10 -14.04
N LEU A 249 -30.90 -15.71 -14.21
CA LEU A 249 -30.75 -16.96 -14.96
C LEU A 249 -31.50 -18.12 -14.33
N SER A 250 -31.52 -18.20 -13.00
CA SER A 250 -32.26 -19.25 -12.29
C SER A 250 -33.78 -19.08 -12.47
N ARG A 251 -34.28 -17.84 -12.42
CA ARG A 251 -35.72 -17.53 -12.62
C ARG A 251 -36.17 -17.80 -14.04
N SER A 252 -35.34 -17.46 -15.05
CA SER A 252 -35.69 -17.68 -16.46
C SER A 252 -35.81 -19.17 -16.84
N ARG A 253 -35.24 -20.09 -16.06
CA ARG A 253 -35.39 -21.55 -16.26
C ARG A 253 -36.59 -22.17 -15.55
N LEU A 254 -37.15 -21.48 -14.57
CA LEU A 254 -38.31 -21.93 -13.83
C LEU A 254 -39.64 -21.57 -14.49
N ASN A 255 -39.60 -20.61 -15.42
CA ASN A 255 -40.70 -20.19 -16.28
C ASN A 255 -40.61 -20.84 -17.67
#